data_66d727515d3d483f62e240c1bacf3f5a
#
_entry.id   66d727515d3d483f62e240c1bacf3f5a
#
_cell.length_a   1.000
_cell.length_b   1.000
_cell.length_c   1.000
_cell.angle_alpha   90.00
_cell.angle_beta   90.00
_cell.angle_gamma   90.00
#
_symmetry.space_group_name_H-M   'P 1'
#
loop_
_entity.id
_entity.type
_entity.pdbx_description
1 polymer ?
#
loop_
_entity_poly.entity_id
_entity_poly.type
_entity_poly.pdbx_seq_one_letter_code
_entity_poly.pdbx_strand_id
1 'polypeptide(L)'
;VTFESLRSGYQALVFGASGGIGRALCEALAADTRCAGVCAVSRQSDPRFDLENPQGCSEIIGEILAQGPFDLVLDATGWLHDDAFKPEKRLAAVQPEAIEKAMRINAIGPFMLLQALVPYLPKDRRVIYAKWSARVGSIEDNRKGGWYSYRASKASLNQLLQTAAIDLARSHPMCAVVAVQPGTVASELSKPFVAPTGAFSAADSVARVIAVLDAAQPTGRAQFLDHAGQPIPW
;
A
#
# COMPACT_ATOMS: atom_id res chain seq x y z
N VAL A 1 -15.95 -10.93 4.19
CA VAL A 1 -15.66 -9.50 3.91
C VAL A 1 -15.59 -9.38 2.40
N THR A 2 -16.35 -8.46 1.81
CA THR A 2 -16.54 -8.35 0.36
C THR A 2 -16.39 -6.91 -0.09
N PHE A 3 -15.98 -6.69 -1.35
CA PHE A 3 -16.04 -5.38 -2.00
C PHE A 3 -17.38 -5.22 -2.72
N GLU A 4 -18.35 -4.60 -2.05
CA GLU A 4 -19.69 -4.40 -2.61
C GLU A 4 -19.75 -3.25 -3.62
N SER A 5 -18.88 -2.27 -3.47
CA SER A 5 -18.79 -1.11 -4.35
C SER A 5 -18.14 -1.40 -5.72
N LEU A 6 -17.44 -2.51 -5.85
CA LEU A 6 -16.92 -3.01 -7.12
C LEU A 6 -17.96 -3.87 -7.84
N ARG A 7 -17.85 -3.99 -9.17
CA ARG A 7 -18.68 -4.90 -9.95
C ARG A 7 -18.50 -6.34 -9.50
N SER A 8 -19.50 -7.20 -9.70
CA SER A 8 -19.30 -8.63 -9.60
C SER A 8 -18.35 -9.09 -10.71
N GLY A 9 -17.44 -10.00 -10.39
CA GLY A 9 -16.38 -10.44 -11.30
C GLY A 9 -15.22 -9.43 -11.40
N TYR A 10 -14.97 -8.62 -10.36
CA TYR A 10 -13.80 -7.75 -10.34
C TYR A 10 -12.49 -8.56 -10.25
N GLN A 11 -11.42 -8.00 -10.81
CA GLN A 11 -10.07 -8.55 -10.73
C GLN A 11 -9.23 -7.75 -9.74
N ALA A 12 -8.49 -8.45 -8.90
CA ALA A 12 -7.62 -7.85 -7.89
C ALA A 12 -6.14 -8.10 -8.17
N LEU A 13 -5.32 -7.09 -7.89
CA LEU A 13 -3.85 -7.15 -7.91
C LEU A 13 -3.32 -6.82 -6.53
N VAL A 14 -2.50 -7.70 -5.95
CA VAL A 14 -1.91 -7.54 -4.62
C VAL A 14 -0.40 -7.57 -4.72
N PHE A 15 0.26 -6.44 -4.47
CA PHE A 15 1.70 -6.36 -4.29
C PHE A 15 2.09 -6.58 -2.83
N GLY A 16 3.20 -7.30 -2.61
CA GLY A 16 3.63 -7.66 -1.27
C GLY A 16 2.88 -8.88 -0.70
N ALA A 17 2.34 -9.73 -1.57
CA ALA A 17 1.48 -10.87 -1.24
C ALA A 17 2.10 -11.89 -0.28
N SER A 18 3.44 -12.00 -0.19
CA SER A 18 4.12 -12.90 0.75
C SER A 18 4.24 -12.34 2.17
N GLY A 19 4.01 -11.04 2.39
CA GLY A 19 4.00 -10.42 3.71
C GLY A 19 2.75 -10.76 4.52
N GLY A 20 2.77 -10.52 5.84
CA GLY A 20 1.64 -10.86 6.71
C GLY A 20 0.31 -10.24 6.26
N ILE A 21 0.30 -8.94 5.97
CA ILE A 21 -0.90 -8.24 5.47
C ILE A 21 -1.25 -8.70 4.05
N GLY A 22 -0.26 -8.80 3.14
CA GLY A 22 -0.50 -9.18 1.76
C GLY A 22 -1.09 -10.59 1.63
N ARG A 23 -0.63 -11.54 2.45
CA ARG A 23 -1.20 -12.89 2.51
C ARG A 23 -2.65 -12.87 2.97
N ALA A 24 -2.94 -12.17 4.06
CA ALA A 24 -4.29 -12.04 4.57
C ALA A 24 -5.25 -11.34 3.57
N LEU A 25 -4.74 -10.39 2.77
CA LEU A 25 -5.49 -9.79 1.66
C LEU A 25 -5.82 -10.84 0.58
N CYS A 26 -4.84 -11.63 0.15
CA CYS A 26 -5.06 -12.67 -0.84
C CYS A 26 -6.08 -13.72 -0.35
N GLU A 27 -6.00 -14.12 0.92
CA GLU A 27 -6.95 -15.06 1.55
C GLU A 27 -8.36 -14.47 1.60
N ALA A 28 -8.50 -13.20 2.01
CA ALA A 28 -9.80 -12.53 2.08
C ALA A 28 -10.44 -12.35 0.69
N LEU A 29 -9.63 -12.00 -0.33
CA LEU A 29 -10.09 -11.84 -1.70
C LEU A 29 -10.47 -13.18 -2.36
N ALA A 30 -9.72 -14.23 -2.07
CA ALA A 30 -10.05 -15.59 -2.56
C ALA A 30 -11.36 -16.11 -1.96
N ALA A 31 -11.74 -15.65 -0.77
CA ALA A 31 -13.02 -15.98 -0.12
C ALA A 31 -14.18 -15.07 -0.58
N ASP A 32 -13.90 -13.97 -1.28
CA ASP A 32 -14.94 -13.09 -1.83
C ASP A 32 -15.51 -13.67 -3.13
N THR A 33 -16.75 -14.15 -3.09
CA THR A 33 -17.43 -14.72 -4.26
C THR A 33 -17.64 -13.74 -5.42
N ARG A 34 -17.46 -12.44 -5.18
CA ARG A 34 -17.54 -11.39 -6.20
C ARG A 34 -16.20 -11.15 -6.90
N CYS A 35 -15.08 -11.62 -6.33
CA CYS A 35 -13.76 -11.55 -6.92
C CYS A 35 -13.57 -12.68 -7.95
N ALA A 36 -13.29 -12.34 -9.20
CA ALA A 36 -13.08 -13.34 -10.25
C ALA A 36 -11.64 -13.91 -10.24
N GLY A 37 -10.68 -13.14 -9.70
CA GLY A 37 -9.31 -13.59 -9.62
C GLY A 37 -8.40 -12.62 -8.85
N VAL A 38 -7.33 -13.17 -8.29
CA VAL A 38 -6.31 -12.44 -7.55
C VAL A 38 -4.95 -12.68 -8.19
N CYS A 39 -4.34 -11.63 -8.74
CA CYS A 39 -2.95 -11.63 -9.14
C CYS A 39 -2.09 -11.26 -7.92
N ALA A 40 -1.35 -12.23 -7.38
CA ALA A 40 -0.54 -12.08 -6.18
C ALA A 40 0.95 -11.93 -6.53
N VAL A 41 1.54 -10.79 -6.19
CA VAL A 41 2.90 -10.41 -6.61
C VAL A 41 3.79 -10.15 -5.39
N SER A 42 4.97 -10.75 -5.36
CA SER A 42 5.92 -10.61 -4.25
C SER A 42 7.36 -10.97 -4.65
N ARG A 43 8.28 -10.86 -3.71
CA ARG A 43 9.65 -11.37 -3.85
C ARG A 43 9.75 -12.90 -3.92
N GLN A 44 8.66 -13.62 -3.65
CA GLN A 44 8.55 -15.08 -3.71
C GLN A 44 7.72 -15.57 -4.90
N SER A 45 7.12 -14.64 -5.69
CA SER A 45 6.43 -15.01 -6.92
C SER A 45 7.41 -15.32 -8.04
N ASP A 46 6.91 -16.00 -9.07
CA ASP A 46 7.62 -16.21 -10.32
C ASP A 46 6.82 -15.51 -11.42
N PRO A 47 7.39 -14.49 -12.06
CA PRO A 47 8.71 -13.90 -11.82
C PRO A 47 8.79 -13.11 -10.48
N ARG A 48 10.00 -13.04 -9.93
CA ARG A 48 10.27 -12.36 -8.65
C ARG A 48 10.15 -10.85 -8.78
N PHE A 49 9.30 -10.25 -7.94
CA PHE A 49 9.09 -8.80 -7.89
C PHE A 49 9.78 -8.18 -6.68
N ASP A 50 10.77 -7.31 -6.89
CA ASP A 50 11.54 -6.68 -5.81
C ASP A 50 11.78 -5.19 -6.07
N LEU A 51 11.21 -4.33 -5.21
CA LEU A 51 11.35 -2.87 -5.31
C LEU A 51 12.79 -2.36 -5.10
N GLU A 52 13.69 -3.17 -4.59
CA GLU A 52 15.12 -2.86 -4.56
C GLU A 52 15.78 -3.04 -5.92
N ASN A 53 15.15 -3.75 -6.86
CA ASN A 53 15.58 -3.94 -8.25
C ASN A 53 14.59 -3.33 -9.24
N PRO A 54 14.65 -2.02 -9.52
CA PRO A 54 13.68 -1.34 -10.39
C PRO A 54 13.67 -1.85 -11.85
N GLN A 55 14.83 -2.31 -12.38
CA GLN A 55 14.91 -2.86 -13.73
C GLN A 55 14.10 -4.15 -13.84
N GLY A 56 14.29 -5.08 -12.89
CA GLY A 56 13.50 -6.31 -12.84
C GLY A 56 11.99 -6.05 -12.68
N CYS A 57 11.61 -4.99 -11.97
CA CYS A 57 10.20 -4.62 -11.86
C CYS A 57 9.57 -4.23 -13.21
N SER A 58 10.30 -3.53 -14.07
CA SER A 58 9.78 -3.08 -15.37
C SER A 58 9.47 -4.24 -16.32
N GLU A 59 10.29 -5.29 -16.29
CA GLU A 59 10.10 -6.49 -17.10
C GLU A 59 8.86 -7.27 -16.67
N ILE A 60 8.70 -7.45 -15.36
CA ILE A 60 7.61 -8.20 -14.75
C ILE A 60 6.26 -7.48 -14.87
N ILE A 61 6.25 -6.15 -14.82
CA ILE A 61 5.01 -5.37 -14.94
C ILE A 61 4.23 -5.74 -16.20
N GLY A 62 4.89 -5.93 -17.35
CA GLY A 62 4.23 -6.32 -18.60
C GLY A 62 3.44 -7.63 -18.46
N GLU A 63 4.02 -8.65 -17.81
CA GLU A 63 3.37 -9.94 -17.57
C GLU A 63 2.20 -9.83 -16.58
N ILE A 64 2.35 -9.01 -15.54
CA ILE A 64 1.28 -8.75 -14.57
C ILE A 64 0.10 -8.05 -15.27
N LEU A 65 0.39 -7.03 -16.07
CA LEU A 65 -0.62 -6.23 -16.76
C LEU A 65 -1.40 -7.03 -17.82
N ALA A 66 -0.79 -8.07 -18.40
CA ALA A 66 -1.46 -9.00 -19.32
C ALA A 66 -2.59 -9.81 -18.64
N GLN A 67 -2.58 -9.91 -17.30
CA GLN A 67 -3.61 -10.60 -16.51
C GLN A 67 -4.81 -9.69 -16.12
N GLY A 68 -4.69 -8.36 -16.40
CA GLY A 68 -5.76 -7.39 -16.11
C GLY A 68 -6.88 -7.37 -17.17
N PRO A 69 -7.74 -6.36 -17.14
CA PRO A 69 -7.65 -5.15 -16.30
C PRO A 69 -8.06 -5.38 -14.84
N PHE A 70 -7.40 -4.66 -13.92
CA PHE A 70 -7.65 -4.76 -12.49
C PHE A 70 -8.57 -3.64 -12.00
N ASP A 71 -9.63 -4.01 -11.29
CA ASP A 71 -10.57 -3.09 -10.65
C ASP A 71 -10.12 -2.72 -9.23
N LEU A 72 -9.28 -3.57 -8.63
CA LEU A 72 -8.73 -3.41 -7.29
C LEU A 72 -7.21 -3.60 -7.30
N VAL A 73 -6.47 -2.59 -6.88
CA VAL A 73 -5.01 -2.66 -6.73
C VAL A 73 -4.63 -2.36 -5.29
N LEU A 74 -4.03 -3.34 -4.62
CA LEU A 74 -3.62 -3.28 -3.22
C LEU A 74 -2.10 -3.40 -3.11
N ASP A 75 -1.42 -2.33 -2.78
CA ASP A 75 0.03 -2.34 -2.59
C ASP A 75 0.38 -2.35 -1.09
N ALA A 76 0.59 -3.56 -0.56
CA ALA A 76 1.02 -3.82 0.81
C ALA A 76 2.55 -3.92 0.98
N THR A 77 3.33 -3.49 -0.03
CA THR A 77 4.78 -3.45 0.08
C THR A 77 5.24 -2.40 1.10
N GLY A 78 6.39 -2.62 1.71
CA GLY A 78 6.99 -1.66 2.63
C GLY A 78 8.20 -2.21 3.34
N TRP A 79 9.03 -1.29 3.83
CA TRP A 79 10.23 -1.57 4.59
C TRP A 79 10.31 -0.63 5.79
N LEU A 80 10.71 -1.14 6.95
CA LEU A 80 10.93 -0.38 8.18
C LEU A 80 12.34 -0.60 8.73
N HIS A 81 12.82 -1.85 8.65
CA HIS A 81 14.14 -2.25 9.15
C HIS A 81 14.61 -3.54 8.48
N ASP A 82 15.88 -3.81 8.64
CA ASP A 82 16.54 -5.07 8.37
C ASP A 82 17.73 -5.25 9.33
N ASP A 83 18.68 -6.12 8.99
CA ASP A 83 19.85 -6.36 9.83
C ASP A 83 20.83 -5.17 9.82
N ALA A 84 20.91 -4.44 8.70
CA ALA A 84 21.80 -3.28 8.54
C ALA A 84 21.22 -2.02 9.19
N PHE A 85 19.91 -1.77 9.07
CA PHE A 85 19.27 -0.54 9.47
C PHE A 85 18.11 -0.77 10.42
N LYS A 86 18.11 -0.03 11.53
CA LYS A 86 16.99 0.02 12.50
C LYS A 86 16.38 1.43 12.51
N PRO A 87 15.08 1.58 12.83
CA PRO A 87 14.46 2.90 12.94
C PRO A 87 15.18 3.79 13.96
N GLU A 88 15.58 4.97 13.52
CA GLU A 88 16.42 5.90 14.27
C GLU A 88 15.63 6.51 15.43
N LYS A 89 16.21 6.50 16.63
CA LYS A 89 15.61 7.12 17.82
C LYS A 89 16.05 8.57 18.04
N ARG A 90 17.18 8.99 17.43
CA ARG A 90 17.81 10.30 17.60
C ARG A 90 18.35 10.81 16.28
N LEU A 91 18.38 12.15 16.10
CA LEU A 91 18.94 12.79 14.91
C LEU A 91 20.37 12.32 14.58
N ALA A 92 21.21 12.18 15.61
CA ALA A 92 22.59 11.74 15.45
C ALA A 92 22.76 10.28 14.96
N ALA A 93 21.66 9.50 14.92
CA ALA A 93 21.67 8.11 14.42
C ALA A 93 21.20 7.99 12.96
N VAL A 94 20.86 9.10 12.33
CA VAL A 94 20.38 9.12 10.94
C VAL A 94 21.56 8.87 9.99
N GLN A 95 21.32 7.95 9.05
CA GLN A 95 22.28 7.60 7.99
C GLN A 95 21.63 7.86 6.63
N PRO A 96 22.34 8.50 5.69
CA PRO A 96 21.83 8.76 4.35
C PRO A 96 21.33 7.50 3.65
N GLU A 97 22.06 6.40 3.77
CA GLU A 97 21.76 5.12 3.15
C GLU A 97 20.41 4.53 3.65
N ALA A 98 20.10 4.73 4.94
CA ALA A 98 18.81 4.31 5.50
C ALA A 98 17.66 5.14 4.92
N ILE A 99 17.84 6.46 4.76
CA ILE A 99 16.87 7.35 4.11
C ILE A 99 16.66 6.92 2.65
N GLU A 100 17.74 6.73 1.90
CA GLU A 100 17.68 6.32 0.49
C GLU A 100 16.94 5.01 0.31
N LYS A 101 17.25 4.00 1.12
CA LYS A 101 16.57 2.72 1.11
C LYS A 101 15.09 2.85 1.43
N ALA A 102 14.74 3.58 2.49
CA ALA A 102 13.36 3.84 2.88
C ALA A 102 12.58 4.57 1.77
N MET A 103 13.18 5.59 1.15
CA MET A 103 12.58 6.32 0.03
C MET A 103 12.35 5.41 -1.17
N ARG A 104 13.35 4.61 -1.53
CA ARG A 104 13.27 3.69 -2.67
C ARG A 104 12.11 2.70 -2.52
N ILE A 105 12.02 2.02 -1.37
CA ILE A 105 11.05 0.93 -1.18
C ILE A 105 9.66 1.47 -0.82
N ASN A 106 9.57 2.53 0.00
CA ASN A 106 8.29 2.98 0.55
C ASN A 106 7.61 4.07 -0.28
N ALA A 107 8.35 4.83 -1.09
CA ALA A 107 7.82 5.95 -1.85
C ALA A 107 8.05 5.82 -3.36
N ILE A 108 9.32 5.78 -3.81
CA ILE A 108 9.66 5.80 -5.23
C ILE A 108 9.13 4.55 -5.94
N GLY A 109 9.47 3.36 -5.43
CA GLY A 109 9.04 2.09 -6.02
C GLY A 109 7.53 1.99 -6.18
N PRO A 110 6.73 2.16 -5.11
CA PRO A 110 5.27 2.17 -5.20
C PRO A 110 4.70 3.23 -6.17
N PHE A 111 5.32 4.40 -6.23
CA PHE A 111 4.88 5.44 -7.15
C PHE A 111 5.17 5.09 -8.62
N MET A 112 6.33 4.51 -8.91
CA MET A 112 6.65 4.00 -10.25
C MET A 112 5.75 2.84 -10.66
N LEU A 113 5.33 1.99 -9.71
CA LEU A 113 4.31 0.98 -9.96
C LEU A 113 2.98 1.59 -10.36
N LEU A 114 2.50 2.57 -9.61
CA LEU A 114 1.26 3.27 -9.95
C LEU A 114 1.35 3.88 -11.35
N GLN A 115 2.45 4.57 -11.66
CA GLN A 115 2.70 5.15 -12.99
C GLN A 115 2.57 4.10 -14.10
N ALA A 116 3.18 2.95 -13.93
CA ALA A 116 3.14 1.87 -14.91
C ALA A 116 1.74 1.23 -15.05
N LEU A 117 0.97 1.19 -13.95
CA LEU A 117 -0.39 0.62 -13.91
C LEU A 117 -1.45 1.52 -14.55
N VAL A 118 -1.30 2.85 -14.43
CA VAL A 118 -2.32 3.83 -14.87
C VAL A 118 -2.86 3.58 -16.29
N PRO A 119 -2.03 3.31 -17.32
CA PRO A 119 -2.54 3.07 -18.68
C PRO A 119 -3.49 1.88 -18.82
N TYR A 120 -3.44 0.95 -17.87
CA TYR A 120 -4.18 -0.32 -17.87
C TYR A 120 -5.35 -0.35 -16.89
N LEU A 121 -5.52 0.71 -16.08
CA LEU A 121 -6.67 0.81 -15.20
C LEU A 121 -7.94 1.11 -16.00
N PRO A 122 -9.09 0.51 -15.63
CA PRO A 122 -10.38 0.85 -16.22
C PRO A 122 -10.72 2.34 -16.05
N LYS A 123 -11.24 2.97 -17.12
CA LYS A 123 -11.66 4.37 -17.13
C LYS A 123 -13.18 4.53 -17.01
N ASP A 124 -13.91 3.49 -17.35
CA ASP A 124 -15.36 3.45 -17.51
C ASP A 124 -16.10 2.91 -16.28
N ARG A 125 -15.36 2.51 -15.27
CA ARG A 125 -15.92 1.93 -14.04
C ARG A 125 -15.05 2.18 -12.82
N ARG A 126 -15.61 1.89 -11.66
CA ARG A 126 -14.95 2.06 -10.36
C ARG A 126 -13.66 1.24 -10.28
N VAL A 127 -12.62 1.92 -9.85
CA VAL A 127 -11.32 1.34 -9.49
C VAL A 127 -10.94 1.81 -8.09
N ILE A 128 -10.31 0.95 -7.33
CA ILE A 128 -9.70 1.31 -6.04
C ILE A 128 -8.21 1.01 -6.12
N TYR A 129 -7.39 2.04 -5.94
CA TYR A 129 -5.96 1.92 -5.71
C TYR A 129 -5.66 2.25 -4.25
N ALA A 130 -5.16 1.28 -3.50
CA ALA A 130 -4.80 1.46 -2.10
C ALA A 130 -3.33 1.12 -1.85
N LYS A 131 -2.62 2.03 -1.20
CA LYS A 131 -1.24 1.84 -0.76
C LYS A 131 -1.16 1.88 0.76
N TRP A 132 -0.51 0.88 1.34
CA TRP A 132 -0.23 0.86 2.77
C TRP A 132 0.76 1.95 3.16
N SER A 133 0.23 2.98 3.79
CA SER A 133 0.98 4.05 4.43
C SER A 133 1.06 3.79 5.95
N ALA A 134 1.35 4.81 6.71
CA ALA A 134 1.41 4.73 8.16
C ALA A 134 1.11 6.11 8.77
N ARG A 135 0.46 6.16 9.94
CA ARG A 135 0.20 7.41 10.69
C ARG A 135 1.46 8.24 10.91
N VAL A 136 2.62 7.59 11.05
CA VAL A 136 3.91 8.28 11.19
C VAL A 136 4.34 9.07 9.95
N GLY A 137 3.68 8.87 8.79
CA GLY A 137 3.84 9.70 7.61
C GLY A 137 3.11 11.04 7.67
N SER A 138 2.25 11.25 8.66
CA SER A 138 1.65 12.56 8.93
C SER A 138 2.67 13.50 9.54
N ILE A 139 2.86 14.67 8.92
CA ILE A 139 3.72 15.74 9.46
C ILE A 139 3.00 16.40 10.63
N GLU A 140 1.71 16.66 10.48
CA GLU A 140 0.90 17.36 11.48
C GLU A 140 0.70 16.52 12.77
N ASP A 141 0.53 15.19 12.63
CA ASP A 141 0.34 14.27 13.78
C ASP A 141 1.65 13.86 14.47
N ASN A 142 2.80 14.36 14.00
CA ASN A 142 4.11 14.00 14.53
C ASN A 142 4.39 14.68 15.88
N ARG A 143 4.08 14.00 16.99
CA ARG A 143 4.36 14.45 18.37
C ARG A 143 5.51 13.66 19.02
N LYS A 144 5.85 12.48 18.48
CA LYS A 144 6.79 11.55 19.12
C LYS A 144 8.23 11.66 18.59
N GLY A 145 8.42 12.17 17.39
CA GLY A 145 9.73 12.17 16.71
C GLY A 145 10.27 10.76 16.44
N GLY A 146 11.58 10.68 16.21
CA GLY A 146 12.25 9.42 15.85
C GLY A 146 11.81 8.85 14.50
N TRP A 147 12.40 7.72 14.11
CA TRP A 147 12.08 6.98 12.88
C TRP A 147 12.18 7.85 11.62
N TYR A 148 13.24 8.66 11.55
CA TYR A 148 13.39 9.72 10.55
C TYR A 148 13.22 9.20 9.12
N SER A 149 13.98 8.16 8.76
CA SER A 149 13.93 7.59 7.41
C SER A 149 12.53 7.05 7.06
N TYR A 150 11.90 6.35 8.00
CA TYR A 150 10.56 5.79 7.78
C TYR A 150 9.49 6.87 7.69
N ARG A 151 9.47 7.85 8.61
CA ARG A 151 8.54 8.98 8.55
C ARG A 151 8.66 9.76 7.26
N ALA A 152 9.90 10.13 6.90
CA ALA A 152 10.16 10.86 5.66
C ALA A 152 9.67 10.10 4.43
N SER A 153 9.93 8.79 4.34
CA SER A 153 9.49 7.98 3.22
C SER A 153 7.96 7.87 3.13
N LYS A 154 7.25 7.75 4.27
CA LYS A 154 5.78 7.68 4.28
C LYS A 154 5.12 9.04 4.03
N ALA A 155 5.72 10.15 4.46
CA ALA A 155 5.29 11.50 4.09
C ALA A 155 5.47 11.75 2.59
N SER A 156 6.61 11.36 2.03
CA SER A 156 6.87 11.43 0.58
C SER A 156 5.87 10.60 -0.22
N LEU A 157 5.60 9.36 0.20
CA LEU A 157 4.55 8.52 -0.39
C LEU A 157 3.19 9.22 -0.38
N ASN A 158 2.79 9.77 0.75
CA ASN A 158 1.51 10.46 0.91
C ASN A 158 1.40 11.64 -0.07
N GLN A 159 2.47 12.45 -0.19
CA GLN A 159 2.51 13.57 -1.15
C GLN A 159 2.41 13.09 -2.60
N LEU A 160 3.13 12.01 -2.96
CA LEU A 160 3.09 11.45 -4.31
C LEU A 160 1.69 10.92 -4.65
N LEU A 161 1.04 10.22 -3.72
CA LEU A 161 -0.34 9.72 -3.90
C LEU A 161 -1.35 10.84 -4.05
N GLN A 162 -1.24 11.91 -3.25
CA GLN A 162 -2.10 13.09 -3.37
C GLN A 162 -1.96 13.74 -4.75
N THR A 163 -0.72 13.90 -5.22
CA THR A 163 -0.44 14.48 -6.54
C THR A 163 -0.99 13.60 -7.67
N ALA A 164 -0.75 12.29 -7.59
CA ALA A 164 -1.26 11.32 -8.56
C ALA A 164 -2.80 11.29 -8.60
N ALA A 165 -3.47 11.37 -7.45
CA ALA A 165 -4.93 11.38 -7.41
C ALA A 165 -5.54 12.59 -8.13
N ILE A 166 -4.91 13.76 -8.04
CA ILE A 166 -5.34 14.97 -8.76
C ILE A 166 -5.17 14.79 -10.28
N ASP A 167 -4.09 14.13 -10.72
CA ASP A 167 -3.88 13.84 -12.12
C ASP A 167 -4.84 12.76 -12.64
N LEU A 168 -5.01 11.68 -11.89
CA LEU A 168 -5.93 10.59 -12.19
C LEU A 168 -7.40 11.05 -12.27
N ALA A 169 -7.80 12.06 -11.53
CA ALA A 169 -9.14 12.61 -11.60
C ALA A 169 -9.54 13.09 -13.01
N ARG A 170 -8.56 13.43 -13.87
CA ARG A 170 -8.78 13.86 -15.25
C ARG A 170 -8.94 12.69 -16.22
N SER A 171 -8.22 11.59 -15.99
CA SER A 171 -8.16 10.45 -16.93
C SER A 171 -8.93 9.22 -16.43
N HIS A 172 -9.07 9.07 -15.09
CA HIS A 172 -9.71 7.96 -14.40
C HIS A 172 -10.63 8.49 -13.27
N PRO A 173 -11.70 9.24 -13.61
CA PRO A 173 -12.52 9.95 -12.60
C PRO A 173 -13.21 9.01 -11.61
N MET A 174 -13.30 7.71 -11.92
CA MET A 174 -13.89 6.71 -11.03
C MET A 174 -12.84 5.95 -10.19
N CYS A 175 -11.57 6.40 -10.20
CA CYS A 175 -10.51 5.80 -9.39
C CYS A 175 -10.44 6.45 -8.01
N ALA A 176 -10.69 5.67 -6.95
CA ALA A 176 -10.42 6.07 -5.58
C ALA A 176 -8.95 5.76 -5.23
N VAL A 177 -8.20 6.77 -4.80
CA VAL A 177 -6.80 6.62 -4.35
C VAL A 177 -6.75 6.74 -2.84
N VAL A 178 -6.26 5.70 -2.17
CA VAL A 178 -6.24 5.64 -0.70
C VAL A 178 -4.85 5.32 -0.17
N ALA A 179 -4.35 6.20 0.68
CA ALA A 179 -3.24 5.92 1.59
C ALA A 179 -3.84 5.35 2.88
N VAL A 180 -3.62 4.08 3.20
CA VAL A 180 -4.27 3.45 4.35
C VAL A 180 -3.28 3.08 5.45
N GLN A 181 -3.65 3.43 6.69
CA GLN A 181 -2.93 3.00 7.89
C GLN A 181 -3.69 1.81 8.51
N PRO A 182 -3.08 0.60 8.51
CA PRO A 182 -3.79 -0.63 8.86
C PRO A 182 -4.00 -0.86 10.37
N GLY A 183 -3.63 0.09 11.21
CA GLY A 183 -3.47 -0.11 12.63
C GLY A 183 -2.10 -0.72 12.96
N THR A 184 -1.90 -1.03 14.22
CA THR A 184 -0.72 -1.79 14.65
C THR A 184 -1.00 -3.28 14.41
N VAL A 185 -0.30 -3.88 13.46
CA VAL A 185 -0.50 -5.27 13.04
C VAL A 185 0.67 -6.13 13.52
N ALA A 186 0.37 -7.27 14.12
CA ALA A 186 1.38 -8.26 14.48
C ALA A 186 1.97 -8.87 13.19
N SER A 187 3.20 -8.51 12.85
CA SER A 187 3.92 -8.96 11.65
C SER A 187 5.42 -8.97 11.90
N GLU A 188 6.19 -9.63 11.07
CA GLU A 188 7.66 -9.60 11.15
C GLU A 188 8.21 -8.15 11.07
N LEU A 189 7.55 -7.28 10.29
CA LEU A 189 7.93 -5.87 10.17
C LEU A 189 7.78 -5.11 11.50
N SER A 190 6.74 -5.38 12.27
CA SER A 190 6.37 -4.64 13.49
C SER A 190 6.87 -5.32 14.77
N LYS A 191 7.12 -6.63 14.74
CA LYS A 191 7.46 -7.48 15.88
C LYS A 191 8.51 -6.89 16.84
N PRO A 192 9.60 -6.24 16.37
CA PRO A 192 10.59 -5.65 17.28
C PRO A 192 10.12 -4.38 18.01
N PHE A 193 8.98 -3.79 17.60
CA PHE A 193 8.56 -2.45 18.02
C PHE A 193 7.20 -2.43 18.71
N VAL A 194 6.51 -3.57 18.71
CA VAL A 194 5.12 -3.66 19.18
C VAL A 194 5.01 -4.73 20.25
N ALA A 195 4.41 -4.36 21.40
CA ALA A 195 4.06 -5.36 22.40
C ALA A 195 3.04 -6.35 21.83
N PRO A 196 3.11 -7.65 22.21
CA PRO A 196 2.16 -8.64 21.73
C PRO A 196 0.69 -8.32 22.07
N THR A 197 0.47 -7.58 23.16
CA THR A 197 -0.85 -7.15 23.61
C THR A 197 -1.22 -5.81 22.94
N GLY A 198 -2.30 -5.79 22.16
CA GLY A 198 -2.83 -4.57 21.53
C GLY A 198 -2.54 -4.43 20.04
N ALA A 199 -1.88 -5.40 19.41
CA ALA A 199 -1.77 -5.48 17.96
C ALA A 199 -2.90 -6.32 17.36
N PHE A 200 -3.42 -5.89 16.21
CA PHE A 200 -4.37 -6.70 15.43
C PHE A 200 -3.66 -7.91 14.83
N SER A 201 -4.40 -9.01 14.66
CA SER A 201 -3.99 -10.02 13.70
C SER A 201 -4.01 -9.43 12.28
N ALA A 202 -3.26 -10.02 11.35
CA ALA A 202 -3.30 -9.59 9.95
C ALA A 202 -4.73 -9.70 9.38
N ALA A 203 -5.46 -10.76 9.71
CA ALA A 203 -6.83 -10.98 9.27
C ALA A 203 -7.80 -9.91 9.81
N ASP A 204 -7.73 -9.57 11.10
CA ASP A 204 -8.59 -8.54 11.69
C ASP A 204 -8.31 -7.15 11.10
N SER A 205 -7.03 -6.83 10.89
CA SER A 205 -6.63 -5.59 10.25
C SER A 205 -7.15 -5.52 8.82
N VAL A 206 -6.99 -6.58 8.05
CA VAL A 206 -7.45 -6.67 6.65
C VAL A 206 -8.96 -6.55 6.57
N ALA A 207 -9.71 -7.23 7.43
CA ALA A 207 -11.17 -7.14 7.44
C ALA A 207 -11.66 -5.69 7.65
N ARG A 208 -11.02 -4.95 8.57
CA ARG A 208 -11.32 -3.52 8.80
C ARG A 208 -10.95 -2.66 7.60
N VAL A 209 -9.74 -2.85 7.06
CA VAL A 209 -9.24 -2.07 5.92
C VAL A 209 -10.09 -2.30 4.69
N ILE A 210 -10.54 -3.52 4.38
CA ILE A 210 -11.44 -3.79 3.25
C ILE A 210 -12.73 -2.97 3.36
N ALA A 211 -13.35 -2.91 4.53
CA ALA A 211 -14.55 -2.09 4.74
C ALA A 211 -14.29 -0.59 4.49
N VAL A 212 -13.12 -0.08 4.92
CA VAL A 212 -12.70 1.30 4.67
C VAL A 212 -12.49 1.56 3.18
N LEU A 213 -11.81 0.65 2.48
CA LEU A 213 -11.54 0.78 1.05
C LEU A 213 -12.81 0.67 0.21
N ASP A 214 -13.73 -0.21 0.59
CA ASP A 214 -15.01 -0.36 -0.10
C ASP A 214 -15.87 0.90 0.01
N ALA A 215 -15.82 1.58 1.16
CA ALA A 215 -16.52 2.84 1.40
C ALA A 215 -15.85 4.06 0.74
N ALA A 216 -14.55 3.99 0.40
CA ALA A 216 -13.78 5.11 -0.14
C ALA A 216 -14.33 5.58 -1.49
N GLN A 217 -14.53 6.88 -1.67
CA GLN A 217 -15.10 7.45 -2.90
C GLN A 217 -14.02 8.09 -3.80
N PRO A 218 -14.21 8.11 -5.11
CA PRO A 218 -13.32 8.82 -6.04
C PRO A 218 -13.55 10.34 -5.93
N THR A 219 -12.83 10.99 -5.02
CA THR A 219 -12.99 12.43 -4.73
C THR A 219 -12.12 13.32 -5.59
N GLY A 220 -11.29 12.78 -6.48
CA GLY A 220 -10.25 13.50 -7.19
C GLY A 220 -9.06 13.91 -6.31
N ARG A 221 -9.00 13.38 -5.10
CA ARG A 221 -7.90 13.54 -4.13
C ARG A 221 -7.60 12.20 -3.48
N ALA A 222 -6.36 12.02 -3.02
CA ALA A 222 -6.04 10.88 -2.19
C ALA A 222 -6.69 11.04 -0.80
N GLN A 223 -7.14 9.92 -0.24
CA GLN A 223 -7.68 9.86 1.11
C GLN A 223 -6.64 9.18 2.01
N PHE A 224 -6.25 9.85 3.10
CA PHE A 224 -5.38 9.26 4.09
C PHE A 224 -6.22 8.81 5.28
N LEU A 225 -6.47 7.51 5.37
CA LEU A 225 -7.44 6.90 6.30
C LEU A 225 -6.77 5.89 7.22
N ASP A 226 -7.27 5.78 8.44
CA ASP A 226 -6.91 4.68 9.31
C ASP A 226 -7.84 3.46 9.12
N HIS A 227 -7.54 2.38 9.82
CA HIS A 227 -8.28 1.12 9.78
C HIS A 227 -9.75 1.22 10.28
N ALA A 228 -10.15 2.34 10.85
CA ALA A 228 -11.52 2.64 11.25
C ALA A 228 -12.21 3.64 10.29
N GLY A 229 -11.53 4.01 9.20
CA GLY A 229 -12.03 4.96 8.21
C GLY A 229 -11.91 6.42 8.66
N GLN A 230 -11.20 6.70 9.76
CA GLN A 230 -11.01 8.07 10.22
C GLN A 230 -9.91 8.75 9.39
N PRO A 231 -10.12 9.99 8.94
CA PRO A 231 -9.08 10.77 8.27
C PRO A 231 -7.87 10.99 9.18
N ILE A 232 -6.69 10.81 8.63
CA ILE A 232 -5.42 11.18 9.27
C ILE A 232 -4.98 12.50 8.64
N PRO A 233 -4.59 13.52 9.42
CA PRO A 233 -4.02 14.74 8.86
C PRO A 233 -2.71 14.43 8.09
N TRP A 234 -2.43 15.25 7.05
CA TRP A 234 -1.25 15.04 6.19
C TRP A 234 0.09 15.39 6.83
#